data_1e863d039f42fd835edf2560ac3740ba
#
_entry.id   1e863d039f42fd835edf2560ac3740ba
#
_cell.length_a   1.000
_cell.length_b   1.000
_cell.length_c   1.000
_cell.angle_alpha   90.00
_cell.angle_beta   90.00
_cell.angle_gamma   90.00
#
_symmetry.space_group_name_H-M   'P 1'
#
loop_
_entity.id
_entity.type
_entity.pdbx_description
1 polymer ?
#
loop_
_entity_poly.entity_id
_entity_poly.type
_entity_poly.pdbx_seq_one_letter_code
_entity_poly.pdbx_strand_id
1 'polypeptide(L)'
;WNRRAPLIVDQLRRTAHPGSVLHVVTDRAVPGPAREPETAAAARLTVRFQSADLSRPETLLGLDLAPYDGMVVLGPDPGDGPDRPDDRTLVTLLAVRLLEDRTGREMRVVTELIDDRNRPLAPLNPGSDVIVSGELTGLLMAQIAQNRHLAAVFDELFSADGSTICLRPAAYYVRPGSEASFATVVAAARDRGECVIGYRRHDRRATLPDLGVRLNPHKGERREWNAEDQVVVVASEPAAPACTSERDTEELRAGRRDARPHQQ
;
A
#
# COMPACT_ATOMS: atom_id res chain seq x y z
N TRP A 1 -3.28 -1.40 19.58
CA TRP A 1 -3.54 -2.79 19.20
C TRP A 1 -5.04 -3.06 19.20
N ASN A 2 -5.62 -3.42 18.07
CA ASN A 2 -7.05 -3.72 17.90
C ASN A 2 -7.26 -5.13 17.35
N ARG A 3 -8.51 -5.54 17.12
CA ARG A 3 -8.84 -6.89 16.60
C ARG A 3 -8.28 -7.19 15.22
N ARG A 4 -7.99 -6.18 14.41
CA ARG A 4 -7.46 -6.31 13.05
C ARG A 4 -5.93 -6.41 13.00
N ALA A 5 -5.26 -5.87 14.01
CA ALA A 5 -3.80 -5.85 14.06
C ALA A 5 -3.14 -7.24 13.90
N PRO A 6 -3.62 -8.32 14.55
CA PRO A 6 -3.06 -9.65 14.34
C PRO A 6 -3.15 -10.14 12.89
N LEU A 7 -4.28 -9.90 12.22
CA LEU A 7 -4.46 -10.27 10.81
C LEU A 7 -3.48 -9.51 9.91
N ILE A 8 -3.34 -8.19 10.14
CA ILE A 8 -2.40 -7.36 9.36
C ILE A 8 -0.97 -7.85 9.55
N VAL A 9 -0.57 -8.16 10.79
CA VAL A 9 0.77 -8.70 11.09
C VAL A 9 0.99 -10.05 10.39
N ASP A 10 -0.01 -10.95 10.41
CA ASP A 10 0.09 -12.24 9.74
C ASP A 10 0.25 -12.09 8.22
N GLN A 11 -0.53 -11.22 7.59
CA GLN A 11 -0.41 -10.93 6.17
C GLN A 11 0.96 -10.30 5.83
N LEU A 12 1.44 -9.34 6.63
CA LEU A 12 2.76 -8.75 6.43
C LEU A 12 3.90 -9.75 6.60
N ARG A 13 3.78 -10.75 7.49
CA ARG A 13 4.78 -11.83 7.61
C ARG A 13 4.92 -12.65 6.34
N ARG A 14 3.84 -12.80 5.57
CA ARG A 14 3.85 -13.54 4.30
C ARG A 14 4.36 -12.72 3.14
N THR A 15 4.04 -11.42 3.11
CA THR A 15 4.26 -10.54 1.95
C THR A 15 5.47 -9.62 2.09
N ALA A 16 5.97 -9.37 3.30
CA ALA A 16 7.10 -8.47 3.52
C ALA A 16 8.40 -9.03 2.93
N HIS A 17 9.31 -8.12 2.55
CA HIS A 17 10.64 -8.50 2.13
C HIS A 17 11.44 -9.13 3.28
N PRO A 18 12.35 -10.08 2.97
CA PRO A 18 13.29 -10.58 3.97
C PRO A 18 14.06 -9.45 4.63
N GLY A 19 14.10 -9.47 5.97
CA GLY A 19 14.77 -8.43 6.75
C GLY A 19 13.92 -7.20 7.10
N SER A 20 12.64 -7.17 6.71
CA SER A 20 11.71 -6.09 7.10
C SER A 20 11.50 -6.04 8.62
N VAL A 21 11.26 -4.84 9.13
CA VAL A 21 10.96 -4.60 10.54
C VAL A 21 9.61 -3.91 10.67
N LEU A 22 8.70 -4.50 11.44
CA LEU A 22 7.44 -3.89 11.86
C LEU A 22 7.56 -3.42 13.31
N HIS A 23 7.52 -2.11 13.53
CA HIS A 23 7.50 -1.53 14.85
C HIS A 23 6.05 -1.19 15.22
N VAL A 24 5.51 -1.90 16.19
CA VAL A 24 4.16 -1.70 16.69
C VAL A 24 4.22 -0.82 17.93
N VAL A 25 3.61 0.36 17.84
CA VAL A 25 3.47 1.29 18.97
C VAL A 25 2.02 1.27 19.42
N THR A 26 1.77 1.04 20.70
CA THR A 26 0.41 0.88 21.24
C THR A 26 0.35 1.32 22.71
N ASP A 27 -0.79 1.88 23.10
CA ASP A 27 -1.12 2.22 24.49
C ASP A 27 -1.72 1.02 25.27
N ARG A 28 -1.94 -0.10 24.60
CA ARG A 28 -2.51 -1.31 25.18
C ARG A 28 -1.44 -2.29 25.61
N ALA A 29 -1.84 -3.16 26.56
CA ALA A 29 -1.01 -4.29 26.94
C ALA A 29 -0.63 -5.10 25.70
N VAL A 30 0.66 -5.16 25.43
CA VAL A 30 1.21 -5.93 24.33
C VAL A 30 0.90 -7.41 24.59
N PRO A 31 0.33 -8.15 23.65
CA PRO A 31 0.29 -9.60 23.76
C PRO A 31 1.72 -10.06 24.02
N GLY A 32 1.91 -10.89 25.07
CA GLY A 32 3.26 -11.39 25.40
C GLY A 32 3.97 -11.85 24.14
N PRO A 33 5.31 -11.89 24.10
CA PRO A 33 6.08 -12.09 22.90
C PRO A 33 5.48 -13.28 22.12
N ALA A 34 4.83 -12.99 21.02
CA ALA A 34 4.47 -14.03 20.09
C ALA A 34 5.77 -14.75 19.81
N ARG A 35 5.84 -16.05 20.16
CA ARG A 35 7.01 -16.90 20.07
C ARG A 35 7.76 -16.54 18.77
N GLU A 36 8.86 -15.81 18.92
CA GLU A 36 9.71 -15.54 17.77
C GLU A 36 10.10 -16.90 17.20
N PRO A 37 10.00 -17.12 15.89
CA PRO A 37 10.52 -18.33 15.31
C PRO A 37 12.00 -18.44 15.70
N GLU A 38 12.41 -19.60 16.21
CA GLU A 38 13.73 -19.89 16.79
C GLU A 38 14.94 -19.61 15.87
N THR A 39 14.69 -19.14 14.65
CA THR A 39 15.73 -18.76 13.69
C THR A 39 15.45 -17.37 13.13
N ALA A 40 15.90 -16.35 13.84
CA ALA A 40 15.80 -14.93 13.41
C ALA A 40 16.40 -14.68 11.99
N ALA A 41 17.25 -15.54 11.50
CA ALA A 41 17.88 -15.44 10.17
C ALA A 41 16.95 -15.79 8.99
N ALA A 42 15.81 -16.44 9.23
CA ALA A 42 14.86 -16.85 8.20
C ALA A 42 13.53 -16.07 8.24
N ALA A 43 13.34 -15.19 9.21
CA ALA A 43 12.11 -14.43 9.35
C ALA A 43 12.08 -13.30 8.32
N ARG A 44 11.06 -13.29 7.44
CA ARG A 44 10.81 -12.17 6.51
C ARG A 44 10.53 -10.87 7.24
N LEU A 45 9.85 -10.94 8.41
CA LEU A 45 9.41 -9.80 9.18
C LEU A 45 9.77 -9.96 10.66
N THR A 46 10.54 -9.02 11.18
CA THR A 46 10.78 -8.89 12.64
C THR A 46 9.74 -7.93 13.22
N VAL A 47 8.99 -8.36 14.22
CA VAL A 47 7.98 -7.51 14.89
C VAL A 47 8.54 -7.03 16.23
N ARG A 48 8.59 -5.73 16.42
CA ARG A 48 8.99 -5.07 17.67
C ARG A 48 7.79 -4.36 18.27
N PHE A 49 7.65 -4.43 19.60
CA PHE A 49 6.57 -3.77 20.30
C PHE A 49 7.10 -2.69 21.24
N GLN A 50 6.43 -1.56 21.22
CA GLN A 50 6.67 -0.45 22.14
C GLN A 50 5.35 -0.01 22.78
N SER A 51 5.31 0.02 24.10
CA SER A 51 4.17 0.63 24.80
C SER A 51 4.39 2.13 24.90
N ALA A 52 3.40 2.90 24.42
CA ALA A 52 3.43 4.35 24.49
C ALA A 52 2.03 4.93 24.46
N ASP A 53 1.83 6.06 25.12
CA ASP A 53 0.56 6.78 25.13
C ASP A 53 0.40 7.59 23.83
N LEU A 54 -0.35 7.04 22.89
CA LEU A 54 -0.61 7.65 21.58
C LEU A 54 -1.65 8.78 21.62
N SER A 55 -2.27 9.04 22.78
CA SER A 55 -3.16 10.19 22.95
C SER A 55 -2.38 11.51 23.05
N ARG A 56 -1.07 11.42 23.26
CA ARG A 56 -0.16 12.57 23.38
C ARG A 56 0.62 12.77 22.10
N PRO A 57 0.44 13.89 21.38
CA PRO A 57 1.21 14.17 20.17
C PRO A 57 2.73 14.14 20.38
N GLU A 58 3.20 14.52 21.58
CA GLU A 58 4.62 14.53 21.95
C GLU A 58 5.23 13.11 21.87
N THR A 59 4.46 12.09 22.18
CA THR A 59 4.90 10.69 22.07
C THR A 59 5.26 10.33 20.61
N LEU A 60 4.40 10.67 19.67
CA LEU A 60 4.65 10.45 18.24
C LEU A 60 5.80 11.30 17.71
N LEU A 61 5.87 12.57 18.14
CA LEU A 61 6.95 13.49 17.77
C LEU A 61 8.31 13.06 18.31
N GLY A 62 8.34 12.25 19.36
CA GLY A 62 9.55 11.66 19.95
C GLY A 62 9.99 10.34 19.31
N LEU A 63 9.19 9.74 18.41
CA LEU A 63 9.58 8.54 17.70
C LEU A 63 10.54 8.89 16.56
N ASP A 64 11.62 8.10 16.44
CA ASP A 64 12.47 8.15 15.25
C ASP A 64 11.80 7.36 14.13
N LEU A 65 11.16 8.08 13.22
CA LEU A 65 10.48 7.51 12.04
C LEU A 65 11.37 7.47 10.79
N ALA A 66 12.60 8.01 10.86
CA ALA A 66 13.51 8.06 9.72
C ALA A 66 13.86 6.69 9.10
N PRO A 67 13.97 5.60 9.88
CA PRO A 67 14.28 4.28 9.34
C PRO A 67 13.13 3.58 8.63
N TYR A 68 11.89 4.11 8.72
CA TYR A 68 10.69 3.42 8.22
C TYR A 68 10.22 3.97 6.88
N ASP A 69 9.80 3.08 5.97
CA ASP A 69 9.29 3.42 4.64
C ASP A 69 7.84 3.88 4.65
N GLY A 70 7.08 3.53 5.69
CA GLY A 70 5.69 3.90 5.82
C GLY A 70 5.10 3.58 7.19
N MET A 71 3.87 4.00 7.39
CA MET A 71 3.12 3.86 8.63
C MET A 71 1.71 3.33 8.36
N VAL A 72 1.23 2.46 9.24
CA VAL A 72 -0.17 2.04 9.28
C VAL A 72 -0.79 2.57 10.57
N VAL A 73 -1.83 3.39 10.46
CA VAL A 73 -2.57 3.93 11.59
C VAL A 73 -3.90 3.21 11.69
N LEU A 74 -4.09 2.47 12.78
CA LEU A 74 -5.32 1.74 13.04
C LEU A 74 -6.17 2.49 14.06
N GLY A 75 -7.46 2.65 13.75
CA GLY A 75 -8.43 3.16 14.70
C GLY A 75 -8.72 2.19 15.86
N PRO A 76 -9.32 2.65 16.95
CA PRO A 76 -9.77 1.79 18.05
C PRO A 76 -10.89 0.84 17.58
N ASP A 77 -11.09 -0.26 18.30
CA ASP A 77 -12.26 -1.07 18.08
C ASP A 77 -13.54 -0.32 18.51
N PRO A 78 -14.69 -0.54 17.86
CA PRO A 78 -15.95 0.07 18.27
C PRO A 78 -16.25 -0.23 19.74
N GLY A 79 -16.56 0.83 20.51
CA GLY A 79 -16.87 0.73 21.93
C GLY A 79 -15.64 0.82 22.88
N ASP A 80 -14.45 1.00 22.36
CA ASP A 80 -13.22 1.11 23.13
C ASP A 80 -12.95 2.54 23.64
N GLY A 81 -13.87 3.13 24.35
CA GLY A 81 -13.67 4.41 25.01
C GLY A 81 -14.80 5.42 24.78
N PRO A 82 -14.75 6.58 25.46
CA PRO A 82 -15.76 7.64 25.36
C PRO A 82 -15.63 8.48 24.10
N ASP A 83 -14.47 8.42 23.41
CA ASP A 83 -14.18 9.23 22.25
C ASP A 83 -14.90 8.71 21.00
N ARG A 84 -15.11 9.58 20.04
CA ARG A 84 -15.56 9.16 18.70
C ARG A 84 -14.47 8.29 18.07
N PRO A 85 -14.85 7.25 17.33
CA PRO A 85 -13.88 6.26 16.83
C PRO A 85 -12.70 6.86 16.05
N ASP A 86 -12.92 7.94 15.31
CA ASP A 86 -11.89 8.52 14.43
C ASP A 86 -11.08 9.65 15.10
N ASP A 87 -11.49 10.17 16.27
CA ASP A 87 -10.82 11.32 16.90
C ASP A 87 -9.34 11.04 17.16
N ARG A 88 -9.01 9.87 17.73
CA ARG A 88 -7.62 9.46 17.98
C ARG A 88 -6.83 9.29 16.69
N THR A 89 -7.45 8.72 15.68
CA THR A 89 -6.82 8.54 14.36
C THR A 89 -6.48 9.89 13.75
N LEU A 90 -7.41 10.85 13.76
CA LEU A 90 -7.20 12.20 13.24
C LEU A 90 -6.10 12.95 14.00
N VAL A 91 -6.07 12.85 15.34
CA VAL A 91 -4.99 13.43 16.16
C VAL A 91 -3.63 12.81 15.80
N THR A 92 -3.57 11.50 15.62
CA THR A 92 -2.35 10.81 15.17
C THR A 92 -1.89 11.31 13.80
N LEU A 93 -2.81 11.45 12.84
CA LEU A 93 -2.50 11.96 11.51
C LEU A 93 -2.00 13.42 11.54
N LEU A 94 -2.58 14.26 12.39
CA LEU A 94 -2.09 15.64 12.59
C LEU A 94 -0.66 15.66 13.15
N ALA A 95 -0.35 14.77 14.09
CA ALA A 95 1.01 14.65 14.64
C ALA A 95 2.01 14.14 13.59
N VAL A 96 1.60 13.19 12.75
CA VAL A 96 2.42 12.72 11.61
C VAL A 96 2.67 13.86 10.63
N ARG A 97 1.64 14.64 10.28
CA ARG A 97 1.80 15.80 9.39
C ARG A 97 2.77 16.84 9.95
N LEU A 98 2.65 17.13 11.24
CA LEU A 98 3.59 18.04 11.92
C LEU A 98 5.03 17.50 11.89
N LEU A 99 5.22 16.18 11.98
CA LEU A 99 6.53 15.55 11.88
C LEU A 99 7.09 15.65 10.45
N GLU A 100 6.26 15.41 9.43
CA GLU A 100 6.63 15.61 8.02
C GLU A 100 7.09 17.05 7.76
N ASP A 101 6.33 18.04 8.25
CA ASP A 101 6.68 19.46 8.09
C ASP A 101 8.00 19.82 8.80
N ARG A 102 8.30 19.18 9.94
CA ARG A 102 9.57 19.39 10.67
C ARG A 102 10.77 18.72 10.00
N THR A 103 10.57 17.55 9.44
CA THR A 103 11.66 16.74 8.87
C THR A 103 11.88 17.00 7.40
N GLY A 104 10.91 17.63 6.72
CA GLY A 104 10.90 17.80 5.27
C GLY A 104 10.71 16.48 4.51
N ARG A 105 10.31 15.41 5.19
CA ARG A 105 10.13 14.07 4.61
C ARG A 105 8.67 13.65 4.65
N GLU A 106 8.09 13.43 3.49
CA GLU A 106 6.76 12.82 3.38
C GLU A 106 6.83 11.33 3.72
N MET A 107 5.86 10.86 4.52
CA MET A 107 5.73 9.47 4.89
C MET A 107 4.51 8.85 4.21
N ARG A 108 4.66 7.65 3.69
CA ARG A 108 3.53 6.90 3.19
C ARG A 108 2.68 6.40 4.36
N VAL A 109 1.47 6.93 4.50
CA VAL A 109 0.55 6.55 5.58
C VAL A 109 -0.63 5.78 5.00
N VAL A 110 -0.92 4.62 5.56
CA VAL A 110 -2.19 3.92 5.35
C VAL A 110 -3.00 4.04 6.62
N THR A 111 -4.17 4.62 6.54
CA THR A 111 -5.02 4.83 7.72
C THR A 111 -6.42 4.29 7.51
N GLU A 112 -7.03 3.86 8.62
CA GLU A 112 -8.42 3.48 8.68
C GLU A 112 -9.24 4.56 9.34
N LEU A 113 -10.37 4.91 8.72
CA LEU A 113 -11.46 5.68 9.32
C LEU A 113 -12.73 4.84 9.33
N ILE A 114 -13.56 5.05 10.33
CA ILE A 114 -14.85 4.35 10.47
C ILE A 114 -15.95 5.15 9.78
N ASP A 115 -15.91 6.48 9.89
CA ASP A 115 -16.92 7.39 9.36
C ASP A 115 -16.38 8.16 8.14
N ASP A 116 -16.98 7.94 6.97
CA ASP A 116 -16.60 8.61 5.71
C ASP A 116 -16.65 10.15 5.80
N ARG A 117 -17.53 10.69 6.63
CA ARG A 117 -17.62 12.15 6.88
C ARG A 117 -16.32 12.74 7.43
N ASN A 118 -15.47 11.92 8.05
CA ASN A 118 -14.20 12.33 8.59
C ASN A 118 -13.05 12.29 7.58
N ARG A 119 -13.25 11.66 6.41
CA ARG A 119 -12.25 11.57 5.34
C ARG A 119 -11.68 12.92 4.89
N PRO A 120 -12.51 13.99 4.69
CA PRO A 120 -11.98 15.32 4.34
C PRO A 120 -11.16 15.98 5.44
N LEU A 121 -11.24 15.49 6.69
CA LEU A 121 -10.52 16.03 7.84
C LEU A 121 -9.12 15.38 7.99
N ALA A 122 -8.86 14.27 7.31
CA ALA A 122 -7.58 13.58 7.39
C ALA A 122 -6.48 14.38 6.66
N PRO A 123 -5.46 14.87 7.36
CA PRO A 123 -4.41 15.72 6.79
C PRO A 123 -3.33 14.86 6.11
N LEU A 124 -3.68 14.21 5.02
CA LEU A 124 -2.81 13.27 4.32
C LEU A 124 -2.06 13.92 3.16
N ASN A 125 -0.84 13.45 2.91
CA ASN A 125 -0.10 13.76 1.69
C ASN A 125 -0.60 12.90 0.50
N PRO A 126 -0.26 13.26 -0.76
CA PRO A 126 -0.72 12.52 -1.95
C PRO A 126 -0.23 11.07 -2.04
N GLY A 127 0.77 10.69 -1.24
CA GLY A 127 1.30 9.31 -1.16
C GLY A 127 0.60 8.42 -0.15
N SER A 128 -0.39 8.95 0.58
CA SER A 128 -1.09 8.25 1.65
C SER A 128 -2.47 7.76 1.23
N ASP A 129 -2.93 6.69 1.86
CA ASP A 129 -4.19 6.03 1.55
C ASP A 129 -5.12 5.99 2.77
N VAL A 130 -6.41 6.31 2.57
CA VAL A 130 -7.47 6.19 3.59
C VAL A 130 -8.39 5.03 3.24
N ILE A 131 -8.59 4.14 4.18
CA ILE A 131 -9.59 3.08 4.09
C ILE A 131 -10.75 3.47 5.00
N VAL A 132 -11.93 3.67 4.42
CA VAL A 132 -13.18 3.81 5.20
C VAL A 132 -13.81 2.44 5.31
N SER A 133 -13.62 1.80 6.46
CA SER A 133 -13.96 0.38 6.65
C SER A 133 -15.44 0.09 6.50
N GLY A 134 -16.31 0.99 6.94
CA GLY A 134 -17.75 0.88 6.79
C GLY A 134 -18.20 0.94 5.33
N GLU A 135 -17.68 1.89 4.57
CA GLU A 135 -17.97 2.05 3.14
C GLU A 135 -17.50 0.83 2.35
N LEU A 136 -16.24 0.43 2.53
CA LEU A 136 -15.66 -0.72 1.83
C LEU A 136 -16.47 -2.00 2.09
N THR A 137 -16.82 -2.25 3.36
CA THR A 137 -17.65 -3.41 3.72
C THR A 137 -19.02 -3.35 3.06
N GLY A 138 -19.67 -2.19 3.05
CA GLY A 138 -20.97 -2.00 2.40
C GLY A 138 -20.92 -2.28 0.89
N LEU A 139 -19.88 -1.78 0.20
CA LEU A 139 -19.68 -2.02 -1.22
C LEU A 139 -19.42 -3.51 -1.53
N LEU A 140 -18.59 -4.17 -0.74
CA LEU A 140 -18.33 -5.61 -0.87
C LEU A 140 -19.63 -6.43 -0.67
N MET A 141 -20.39 -6.13 0.36
CA MET A 141 -21.68 -6.81 0.62
C MET A 141 -22.66 -6.61 -0.52
N ALA A 142 -22.78 -5.39 -1.07
CA ALA A 142 -23.65 -5.11 -2.20
C ALA A 142 -23.27 -5.91 -3.45
N GLN A 143 -21.98 -6.04 -3.75
CA GLN A 143 -21.51 -6.84 -4.88
C GLN A 143 -21.71 -8.34 -4.67
N ILE A 144 -21.40 -8.85 -3.48
CA ILE A 144 -21.58 -10.27 -3.14
C ILE A 144 -23.07 -10.66 -3.18
N ALA A 145 -23.96 -9.77 -2.75
CA ALA A 145 -25.41 -10.02 -2.80
C ALA A 145 -25.94 -10.18 -4.24
N GLN A 146 -25.32 -9.54 -5.22
CA GLN A 146 -25.71 -9.64 -6.63
C GLN A 146 -25.10 -10.84 -7.35
N ASN A 147 -23.94 -11.34 -6.88
CA ASN A 147 -23.20 -12.38 -7.56
C ASN A 147 -22.84 -13.51 -6.60
N ARG A 148 -23.42 -14.70 -6.82
CA ARG A 148 -23.10 -15.90 -6.04
C ARG A 148 -21.62 -16.22 -6.14
N HIS A 149 -21.03 -16.66 -5.03
CA HIS A 149 -19.63 -17.08 -4.91
C HIS A 149 -18.58 -15.99 -5.09
N LEU A 150 -18.99 -14.71 -5.25
CA LEU A 150 -18.03 -13.61 -5.38
C LEU A 150 -17.20 -13.41 -4.09
N ALA A 151 -17.71 -13.82 -2.93
CA ALA A 151 -16.92 -13.81 -1.69
C ALA A 151 -15.62 -14.60 -1.83
N ALA A 152 -15.69 -15.81 -2.42
CA ALA A 152 -14.50 -16.65 -2.63
C ALA A 152 -13.47 -15.99 -3.58
N VAL A 153 -13.94 -15.16 -4.54
CA VAL A 153 -13.05 -14.40 -5.42
C VAL A 153 -12.31 -13.31 -4.63
N PHE A 154 -12.99 -12.62 -3.72
CA PHE A 154 -12.33 -11.63 -2.86
C PHE A 154 -11.38 -12.30 -1.86
N ASP A 155 -11.76 -13.44 -1.28
CA ASP A 155 -10.88 -14.22 -0.40
C ASP A 155 -9.58 -14.61 -1.10
N GLU A 156 -9.64 -15.05 -2.37
CA GLU A 156 -8.46 -15.33 -3.18
C GLU A 156 -7.64 -14.08 -3.49
N LEU A 157 -8.28 -12.98 -3.91
CA LEU A 157 -7.60 -11.72 -4.24
C LEU A 157 -6.91 -11.05 -3.04
N PHE A 158 -7.40 -11.29 -1.83
CA PHE A 158 -6.83 -10.75 -0.60
C PHE A 158 -5.92 -11.76 0.12
N SER A 159 -5.82 -12.98 -0.38
CA SER A 159 -4.90 -13.97 0.15
C SER A 159 -3.45 -13.60 -0.16
N ALA A 160 -2.56 -13.85 0.80
CA ALA A 160 -1.12 -13.69 0.58
C ALA A 160 -0.52 -14.81 -0.28
N ASP A 161 -1.20 -15.96 -0.39
CA ASP A 161 -0.70 -17.16 -1.05
C ASP A 161 -1.21 -17.32 -2.50
N GLY A 162 -2.05 -16.40 -2.96
CA GLY A 162 -2.69 -16.43 -4.28
C GLY A 162 -2.24 -15.34 -5.23
N SER A 163 -3.09 -15.09 -6.21
CA SER A 163 -2.94 -13.95 -7.11
C SER A 163 -3.42 -12.68 -6.42
N THR A 164 -2.59 -11.66 -6.39
CA THR A 164 -2.88 -10.37 -5.77
C THR A 164 -2.95 -9.25 -6.79
N ILE A 165 -3.63 -8.16 -6.43
CA ILE A 165 -3.66 -6.94 -7.25
C ILE A 165 -2.37 -6.16 -6.98
N CYS A 166 -1.61 -5.90 -8.03
CA CYS A 166 -0.34 -5.19 -7.97
C CYS A 166 -0.33 -3.96 -8.88
N LEU A 167 0.42 -2.94 -8.48
CA LEU A 167 0.77 -1.81 -9.33
C LEU A 167 2.20 -2.02 -9.85
N ARG A 168 2.36 -2.11 -11.18
CA ARG A 168 3.65 -2.25 -11.85
C ARG A 168 3.99 -1.00 -12.65
N PRO A 169 5.25 -0.56 -12.71
CA PRO A 169 5.66 0.52 -13.61
C PRO A 169 5.25 0.22 -15.06
N ALA A 170 4.62 1.18 -15.74
CA ALA A 170 4.23 1.02 -17.15
C ALA A 170 5.43 0.71 -18.07
N ALA A 171 6.63 1.14 -17.65
CA ALA A 171 7.88 0.87 -18.36
C ALA A 171 8.22 -0.64 -18.49
N TYR A 172 7.57 -1.51 -17.73
CA TYR A 172 7.73 -2.97 -17.87
C TYR A 172 7.02 -3.51 -19.13
N TYR A 173 6.02 -2.82 -19.64
CA TYR A 173 5.12 -3.29 -20.70
C TYR A 173 5.22 -2.47 -21.98
N VAL A 174 5.53 -1.17 -21.86
CA VAL A 174 5.62 -0.23 -22.98
C VAL A 174 6.82 0.69 -22.80
N ARG A 175 7.33 1.23 -23.91
CA ARG A 175 8.41 2.21 -23.86
C ARG A 175 7.85 3.55 -23.34
N PRO A 176 8.44 4.14 -22.30
CA PRO A 176 8.05 5.47 -21.83
C PRO A 176 8.17 6.53 -22.95
N GLY A 177 7.22 7.46 -23.00
CA GLY A 177 7.12 8.48 -24.04
C GLY A 177 6.57 7.98 -25.37
N SER A 178 6.15 6.70 -25.46
CA SER A 178 5.55 6.16 -26.69
C SER A 178 4.03 6.10 -26.58
N GLU A 179 3.39 6.27 -27.74
CA GLU A 179 1.96 6.04 -27.85
C GLU A 179 1.69 4.55 -28.10
N ALA A 180 0.92 3.93 -27.21
CA ALA A 180 0.51 2.54 -27.37
C ALA A 180 -0.95 2.34 -26.93
N SER A 181 -1.60 1.31 -27.49
CA SER A 181 -2.94 0.93 -27.06
C SER A 181 -2.91 0.15 -25.77
N PHE A 182 -4.04 0.14 -25.04
CA PHE A 182 -4.16 -0.72 -23.85
C PHE A 182 -4.03 -2.21 -24.21
N ALA A 183 -4.45 -2.62 -25.42
CA ALA A 183 -4.23 -3.97 -25.91
C ALA A 183 -2.73 -4.35 -25.99
N THR A 184 -1.87 -3.39 -26.37
CA THR A 184 -0.41 -3.61 -26.38
C THR A 184 0.12 -3.93 -24.97
N VAL A 185 -0.35 -3.19 -23.96
CA VAL A 185 0.01 -3.45 -22.55
C VAL A 185 -0.48 -4.83 -22.10
N VAL A 186 -1.72 -5.19 -22.45
CA VAL A 186 -2.30 -6.51 -22.13
C VAL A 186 -1.48 -7.64 -22.77
N ALA A 187 -1.06 -7.48 -24.04
CA ALA A 187 -0.24 -8.47 -24.71
C ALA A 187 1.15 -8.64 -24.06
N ALA A 188 1.80 -7.52 -23.73
CA ALA A 188 3.10 -7.54 -23.06
C ALA A 188 3.05 -8.17 -21.65
N ALA A 189 1.96 -7.96 -20.93
CA ALA A 189 1.77 -8.55 -19.60
C ALA A 189 1.48 -10.06 -19.68
N ARG A 190 0.70 -10.49 -20.68
CA ARG A 190 0.44 -11.92 -20.92
C ARG A 190 1.75 -12.71 -21.09
N ASP A 191 2.74 -12.14 -21.78
CA ASP A 191 4.05 -12.77 -21.97
C ASP A 191 4.86 -12.90 -20.66
N ARG A 192 4.41 -12.21 -19.60
CA ARG A 192 4.93 -12.30 -18.23
C ARG A 192 4.06 -13.17 -17.31
N GLY A 193 2.98 -13.75 -17.79
CA GLY A 193 2.02 -14.49 -16.98
C GLY A 193 1.13 -13.61 -16.10
N GLU A 194 1.02 -12.31 -16.41
CA GLU A 194 0.24 -11.34 -15.63
C GLU A 194 -1.06 -10.97 -16.34
N CYS A 195 -2.13 -10.73 -15.57
CA CYS A 195 -3.41 -10.27 -16.08
C CYS A 195 -3.61 -8.78 -15.81
N VAL A 196 -3.59 -7.95 -16.86
CA VAL A 196 -3.83 -6.51 -16.73
C VAL A 196 -5.31 -6.23 -16.60
N ILE A 197 -5.70 -5.53 -15.54
CA ILE A 197 -7.07 -5.10 -15.29
C ILE A 197 -7.27 -3.59 -15.45
N GLY A 198 -6.19 -2.79 -15.50
CA GLY A 198 -6.30 -1.34 -15.62
C GLY A 198 -4.96 -0.63 -15.59
N TYR A 199 -5.02 0.67 -15.37
CA TYR A 199 -3.85 1.51 -15.20
C TYR A 199 -4.10 2.66 -14.22
N ARG A 200 -3.03 3.28 -13.73
CA ARG A 200 -3.05 4.51 -12.92
C ARG A 200 -2.14 5.55 -13.57
N ARG A 201 -2.69 6.73 -13.81
CA ARG A 201 -1.95 7.85 -14.40
C ARG A 201 -1.23 8.65 -13.33
N HIS A 202 0.04 8.97 -13.56
CA HIS A 202 0.83 9.79 -12.66
C HIS A 202 0.34 11.24 -12.60
N ASP A 203 0.04 11.84 -13.74
CA ASP A 203 -0.41 13.23 -13.86
C ASP A 203 -1.76 13.52 -13.18
N ARG A 204 -2.50 12.48 -12.79
CA ARG A 204 -3.80 12.57 -12.12
C ARG A 204 -3.82 12.02 -10.70
N ARG A 205 -2.68 11.80 -10.09
CA ARG A 205 -2.60 11.25 -8.71
C ARG A 205 -3.36 12.05 -7.66
N ALA A 206 -3.38 13.39 -7.81
CA ALA A 206 -4.07 14.28 -6.88
C ALA A 206 -5.51 14.58 -7.29
N THR A 207 -6.01 14.01 -8.40
CA THR A 207 -7.35 14.29 -8.92
C THR A 207 -8.35 13.31 -8.34
N LEU A 208 -9.17 13.78 -7.41
CA LEU A 208 -10.33 13.03 -6.89
C LEU A 208 -11.43 12.96 -7.96
N PRO A 209 -12.26 11.92 -7.98
CA PRO A 209 -12.33 10.84 -6.98
C PRO A 209 -11.45 9.62 -7.29
N ASP A 210 -10.93 9.46 -8.51
CA ASP A 210 -10.33 8.21 -9.02
C ASP A 210 -8.82 8.12 -8.84
N LEU A 211 -8.16 9.19 -8.38
CA LEU A 211 -6.71 9.26 -8.20
C LEU A 211 -5.91 8.80 -9.43
N GLY A 212 -6.51 8.96 -10.62
CA GLY A 212 -5.95 8.56 -11.90
C GLY A 212 -6.07 7.06 -12.23
N VAL A 213 -6.79 6.28 -11.41
CA VAL A 213 -7.04 4.85 -11.66
C VAL A 213 -8.16 4.67 -12.67
N ARG A 214 -7.93 3.83 -13.66
CA ARG A 214 -8.95 3.43 -14.63
C ARG A 214 -8.91 1.91 -14.84
N LEU A 215 -9.99 1.25 -14.42
CA LEU A 215 -10.16 -0.18 -14.59
C LEU A 215 -10.89 -0.49 -15.89
N ASN A 216 -10.52 -1.61 -16.50
CA ASN A 216 -11.11 -2.16 -17.73
C ASN A 216 -11.33 -1.10 -18.84
N PRO A 217 -10.31 -0.30 -19.22
CA PRO A 217 -10.45 0.66 -20.30
C PRO A 217 -10.66 -0.08 -21.63
N HIS A 218 -11.17 0.65 -22.64
CA HIS A 218 -11.34 0.09 -23.97
C HIS A 218 -9.97 -0.38 -24.52
N LYS A 219 -9.91 -1.59 -25.05
CA LYS A 219 -8.65 -2.24 -25.46
C LYS A 219 -7.92 -1.48 -26.57
N GLY A 220 -8.67 -0.86 -27.50
CA GLY A 220 -8.12 -0.02 -28.56
C GLY A 220 -7.78 1.42 -28.15
N GLU A 221 -8.03 1.80 -26.89
CA GLU A 221 -7.69 3.14 -26.40
C GLU A 221 -6.18 3.35 -26.49
N ARG A 222 -5.77 4.33 -27.29
CA ARG A 222 -4.38 4.73 -27.47
C ARG A 222 -4.07 5.91 -26.59
N ARG A 223 -2.88 5.91 -26.01
CA ARG A 223 -2.38 7.01 -25.18
C ARG A 223 -0.87 7.02 -25.15
N GLU A 224 -0.31 8.16 -24.84
CA GLU A 224 1.09 8.26 -24.44
C GLU A 224 1.27 7.72 -23.02
N TRP A 225 2.29 6.88 -22.85
CA TRP A 225 2.64 6.26 -21.57
C TRP A 225 3.87 6.92 -20.99
N ASN A 226 3.73 7.48 -19.79
CA ASN A 226 4.84 8.09 -19.07
C ASN A 226 5.60 7.06 -18.21
N ALA A 227 6.86 7.36 -17.89
CA ALA A 227 7.69 6.47 -17.09
C ALA A 227 7.10 6.20 -15.69
N GLU A 228 6.36 7.16 -15.16
CA GLU A 228 5.76 7.14 -13.82
C GLU A 228 4.32 6.60 -13.81
N ASP A 229 3.74 6.32 -14.97
CA ASP A 229 2.45 5.64 -15.04
C ASP A 229 2.58 4.21 -14.52
N GLN A 230 1.50 3.69 -13.96
CA GLN A 230 1.45 2.36 -13.40
C GLN A 230 0.36 1.53 -14.08
N VAL A 231 0.59 0.24 -14.21
CA VAL A 231 -0.36 -0.75 -14.71
C VAL A 231 -0.89 -1.55 -13.53
N VAL A 232 -2.21 -1.70 -13.47
CA VAL A 232 -2.87 -2.53 -12.46
C VAL A 232 -2.95 -3.94 -12.99
N VAL A 233 -2.30 -4.88 -12.31
CA VAL A 233 -2.23 -6.29 -12.72
C VAL A 233 -2.69 -7.21 -11.60
N VAL A 234 -3.22 -8.36 -11.97
CA VAL A 234 -3.38 -9.51 -11.08
C VAL A 234 -2.23 -10.46 -11.38
N ALA A 235 -1.40 -10.76 -10.38
CA ALA A 235 -0.21 -11.57 -10.51
C ALA A 235 0.01 -12.45 -9.28
N SER A 236 0.63 -13.63 -9.48
CA SER A 236 0.88 -14.60 -8.41
C SER A 236 2.10 -14.28 -7.54
N GLU A 237 2.97 -13.39 -7.98
CA GLU A 237 4.07 -12.89 -7.16
C GLU A 237 3.69 -11.53 -6.57
N PRO A 238 3.90 -11.33 -5.26
CA PRO A 238 3.78 -10.00 -4.70
C PRO A 238 4.67 -9.06 -5.52
N ALA A 239 4.13 -7.90 -5.86
CA ALA A 239 4.96 -6.87 -6.47
C ALA A 239 6.20 -6.70 -5.60
N ALA A 240 7.39 -6.77 -6.21
CA ALA A 240 8.50 -6.05 -5.63
C ALA A 240 7.94 -4.67 -5.27
N PRO A 241 8.07 -4.16 -4.04
CA PRO A 241 7.44 -2.92 -3.68
C PRO A 241 7.75 -1.94 -4.80
N ALA A 242 6.76 -1.14 -5.16
CA ALA A 242 7.04 0.06 -5.92
C ALA A 242 7.89 0.93 -4.96
N CYS A 243 9.13 0.56 -4.80
CA CYS A 243 10.16 1.36 -4.19
C CYS A 243 10.41 2.48 -5.17
N THR A 244 9.61 3.50 -5.09
CA THR A 244 9.86 4.79 -5.70
C THR A 244 10.81 5.56 -4.78
N SER A 245 11.92 4.94 -4.37
CA SER A 245 13.08 5.72 -3.98
C SER A 245 13.84 6.04 -5.27
N GLU A 246 14.29 7.26 -5.39
CA GLU A 246 15.15 7.71 -6.51
C GLU A 246 16.38 6.79 -6.70
N ARG A 247 16.79 6.04 -5.68
CA ARG A 247 17.87 5.07 -5.70
C ARG A 247 17.64 3.88 -6.63
N ASP A 248 16.39 3.32 -6.66
CA ASP A 248 16.12 2.15 -7.51
C ASP A 248 15.98 2.51 -8.98
N THR A 249 15.62 3.77 -9.26
CA THR A 249 15.61 4.29 -10.63
C THR A 249 17.05 4.46 -11.15
N GLU A 250 18.01 4.74 -10.28
CA GLU A 250 19.43 4.83 -10.63
C GLU A 250 20.07 3.46 -10.84
N GLU A 251 19.74 2.45 -10.03
CA GLU A 251 20.24 1.08 -10.22
C GLU A 251 19.69 0.43 -11.50
N LEU A 252 18.41 0.66 -11.83
CA LEU A 252 17.83 0.24 -13.12
C LEU A 252 18.50 0.93 -14.32
N ARG A 253 18.96 2.16 -14.15
CA ARG A 253 19.72 2.90 -15.18
C ARG A 253 21.18 2.45 -15.26
N ALA A 254 21.80 2.07 -14.14
CA ALA A 254 23.19 1.59 -14.09
C ALA A 254 23.31 0.18 -14.69
N GLY A 255 22.40 -0.75 -14.36
CA GLY A 255 22.41 -2.11 -14.88
C GLY A 255 22.17 -2.22 -16.41
N ARG A 256 21.64 -1.19 -17.06
CA ARG A 256 21.49 -1.14 -18.53
C ARG A 256 22.72 -0.62 -19.26
N ARG A 257 23.71 -0.03 -18.60
CA ARG A 257 24.94 0.44 -19.25
C ARG A 257 25.94 -0.67 -19.54
N ASP A 258 25.89 -1.77 -18.77
CA ASP A 258 26.84 -2.89 -18.92
C ASP A 258 26.39 -3.96 -19.93
N ALA A 259 25.18 -3.87 -20.48
CA ALA A 259 24.66 -4.79 -21.49
C ALA A 259 24.82 -4.26 -22.93
N ARG A 260 26.01 -3.75 -23.29
CA ARG A 260 26.33 -3.57 -24.73
C ARG A 260 27.04 -4.83 -25.24
N PRO A 261 26.51 -5.50 -26.28
CA PRO A 261 27.23 -6.60 -26.90
C PRO A 261 28.46 -6.04 -27.61
N HIS A 262 29.63 -6.60 -27.30
CA HIS A 262 30.82 -6.48 -28.14
C HIS A 262 30.48 -7.07 -29.54
N GLN A 263 30.35 -6.22 -30.52
CA GLN A 263 30.45 -6.64 -31.93
C GLN A 263 31.95 -6.74 -32.27
N GLN A 264 32.37 -7.91 -32.60
CA GLN A 264 33.45 -8.18 -33.54
C GLN A 264 32.84 -8.86 -34.75
#